data_28429940d22bd603fffa34de6431d231
#
_entry.id   28429940d22bd603fffa34de6431d231
#
_cell.length_a   1.000
_cell.length_b   1.000
_cell.length_c   1.000
_cell.angle_alpha   90.00
_cell.angle_beta   90.00
_cell.angle_gamma   90.00
#
_symmetry.space_group_name_H-M   'P 1'
#
loop_
_entity.id
_entity.type
_entity.pdbx_description
1 polymer ?
#
loop_
_entity_poly.entity_id
_entity_poly.type
_entity_poly.pdbx_seq_one_letter_code
_entity_poly.pdbx_strand_id
1 'polypeptide(L)'
;MTDFERYYQRIRRQQKRDTLIWSLLLVTLYLLAGKMSEFSLTTLWASMPHFFDYLWETLPVLHLSTLFDGVKTEGSLAYWGYRLHFQLPLIWETLQLALASTIVAVGIAAVLAFFAADNTKTPASLRFAIRAFVAFLRTMPELAWAVMFVMAFGIGAIPGFLALALHTVGSLTKLFYEAIESASD
;
A
#
# COMPACT_ATOMS: atom_id res chain seq x y z
N MET A 1 -34.67 17.77 40.25
CA MET A 1 -34.00 17.31 39.05
C MET A 1 -34.65 18.01 37.88
N THR A 2 -33.91 18.86 37.20
CA THR A 2 -34.40 19.61 36.04
C THR A 2 -34.68 18.68 34.86
N ASP A 3 -35.62 19.05 33.98
CA ASP A 3 -35.93 18.23 32.78
C ASP A 3 -34.69 18.01 31.88
N PHE A 4 -33.76 18.95 31.93
CA PHE A 4 -32.45 18.87 31.27
C PHE A 4 -31.58 17.72 31.79
N GLU A 5 -31.51 17.51 33.12
CA GLU A 5 -30.74 16.41 33.70
C GLU A 5 -31.30 15.04 33.33
N ARG A 6 -32.63 14.91 33.28
CA ARG A 6 -33.29 13.67 32.85
C ARG A 6 -33.02 13.37 31.38
N TYR A 7 -33.05 14.38 30.50
CA TYR A 7 -32.73 14.26 29.09
C TYR A 7 -31.25 13.86 28.87
N TYR A 8 -30.34 14.54 29.56
CA TYR A 8 -28.90 14.23 29.48
C TYR A 8 -28.59 12.82 29.96
N GLN A 9 -29.19 12.37 31.06
CA GLN A 9 -28.98 11.01 31.56
C GLN A 9 -29.52 9.93 30.60
N ARG A 10 -30.62 10.21 29.89
CA ARG A 10 -31.15 9.29 28.88
C ARG A 10 -30.17 9.15 27.69
N ILE A 11 -29.69 10.24 27.15
CA ILE A 11 -28.71 10.22 26.05
C ILE A 11 -27.45 9.48 26.48
N ARG A 12 -26.93 9.77 27.65
CA ARG A 12 -25.72 9.12 28.17
C ARG A 12 -25.91 7.62 28.41
N ARG A 13 -27.08 7.19 28.82
CA ARG A 13 -27.41 5.76 28.95
C ARG A 13 -27.53 5.08 27.58
N GLN A 14 -28.13 5.74 26.61
CA GLN A 14 -28.21 5.23 25.24
C GLN A 14 -26.82 5.11 24.64
N GLN A 15 -26.00 6.14 24.70
CA GLN A 15 -24.61 6.11 24.21
C GLN A 15 -23.81 4.99 24.87
N LYS A 16 -23.88 4.83 26.20
CA LYS A 16 -23.18 3.73 26.89
C LYS A 16 -23.66 2.36 26.42
N ARG A 17 -24.97 2.17 26.26
CA ARG A 17 -25.52 0.90 25.76
C ARG A 17 -25.07 0.63 24.32
N ASP A 18 -25.16 1.63 23.45
CA ASP A 18 -24.79 1.48 22.04
C ASP A 18 -23.29 1.23 21.90
N THR A 19 -22.46 1.94 22.67
CA THR A 19 -21.01 1.66 22.74
C THR A 19 -20.74 0.23 23.20
N LEU A 20 -21.48 -0.24 24.21
CA LEU A 20 -21.31 -1.60 24.75
C LEU A 20 -21.72 -2.68 23.71
N ILE A 21 -22.82 -2.45 22.99
CA ILE A 21 -23.29 -3.35 21.92
C ILE A 21 -22.26 -3.39 20.78
N TRP A 22 -21.81 -2.23 20.31
CA TRP A 22 -20.81 -2.16 19.25
C TRP A 22 -19.47 -2.76 19.65
N SER A 23 -19.03 -2.53 20.90
CA SER A 23 -17.80 -3.15 21.44
C SER A 23 -17.93 -4.67 21.52
N LEU A 24 -19.08 -5.18 21.98
CA LEU A 24 -19.31 -6.62 22.07
C LEU A 24 -19.35 -7.27 20.68
N LEU A 25 -20.01 -6.62 19.73
CA LEU A 25 -20.08 -7.06 18.34
C LEU A 25 -18.69 -7.09 17.71
N LEU A 26 -17.87 -6.07 17.95
CA LEU A 26 -16.50 -5.97 17.45
C LEU A 26 -15.62 -7.08 18.03
N VAL A 27 -15.71 -7.33 19.34
CA VAL A 27 -14.99 -8.43 20.01
C VAL A 27 -15.43 -9.78 19.47
N THR A 28 -16.74 -9.98 19.27
CA THR A 28 -17.26 -11.23 18.72
C THR A 28 -16.77 -11.47 17.30
N LEU A 29 -16.83 -10.43 16.44
CA LEU A 29 -16.28 -10.51 15.08
C LEU A 29 -14.78 -10.78 15.08
N TYR A 30 -14.02 -10.16 15.98
CA TYR A 30 -12.59 -10.39 16.12
C TYR A 30 -12.28 -11.86 16.52
N LEU A 31 -13.02 -12.40 17.48
CA LEU A 31 -12.85 -13.80 17.91
C LEU A 31 -13.24 -14.79 16.80
N LEU A 32 -14.30 -14.50 16.04
CA LEU A 32 -14.71 -15.30 14.90
C LEU A 32 -13.67 -15.25 13.78
N ALA A 33 -13.19 -14.05 13.44
CA ALA A 33 -12.13 -13.86 12.45
C ALA A 33 -10.84 -14.59 12.87
N GLY A 34 -10.45 -14.52 14.14
CA GLY A 34 -9.30 -15.24 14.68
C GLY A 34 -9.41 -16.77 14.52
N LYS A 35 -10.62 -17.32 14.74
CA LYS A 35 -10.87 -18.75 14.51
C LYS A 35 -10.85 -19.15 13.03
N MET A 36 -11.35 -18.28 12.15
CA MET A 36 -11.40 -18.57 10.71
C MET A 36 -10.04 -18.40 10.01
N SER A 37 -9.19 -17.50 10.52
CA SER A 37 -7.87 -17.21 9.93
C SER A 37 -6.75 -18.05 10.51
N GLU A 38 -7.04 -18.96 11.48
CA GLU A 38 -6.02 -19.68 12.27
C GLU A 38 -5.00 -18.73 12.93
N PHE A 39 -5.33 -17.44 13.00
CA PHE A 39 -4.47 -16.44 13.58
C PHE A 39 -4.40 -16.61 15.11
N SER A 40 -3.23 -16.90 15.59
CA SER A 40 -2.95 -17.05 17.03
C SER A 40 -1.90 -16.03 17.46
N LEU A 41 -2.27 -15.17 18.40
CA LEU A 41 -1.35 -14.22 19.03
C LEU A 41 -0.17 -14.95 19.72
N THR A 42 -0.42 -16.14 20.25
CA THR A 42 0.62 -16.97 20.86
C THR A 42 1.61 -17.45 19.81
N THR A 43 1.15 -17.88 18.63
CA THR A 43 2.02 -18.27 17.52
C THR A 43 2.82 -17.07 16.98
N LEU A 44 2.17 -15.92 16.86
CA LEU A 44 2.87 -14.68 16.45
C LEU A 44 4.00 -14.33 17.40
N TRP A 45 3.72 -14.40 18.73
CA TRP A 45 4.72 -14.07 19.74
C TRP A 45 5.85 -15.12 19.80
N ALA A 46 5.51 -16.37 19.64
CA ALA A 46 6.48 -17.46 19.59
C ALA A 46 7.37 -17.41 18.33
N SER A 47 6.85 -16.86 17.23
CA SER A 47 7.60 -16.70 15.96
C SER A 47 8.41 -15.42 15.88
N MET A 48 8.24 -14.47 16.83
CA MET A 48 9.02 -13.22 16.87
C MET A 48 10.54 -13.43 16.86
N PRO A 49 11.11 -14.36 17.63
CA PRO A 49 12.55 -14.64 17.55
C PRO A 49 12.99 -15.01 16.14
N HIS A 50 12.26 -15.88 15.43
CA HIS A 50 12.58 -16.29 14.06
C HIS A 50 12.57 -15.12 13.06
N PHE A 51 11.70 -14.13 13.30
CA PHE A 51 11.70 -12.91 12.48
C PHE A 51 13.01 -12.11 12.69
N PHE A 52 13.46 -11.98 13.94
CA PHE A 52 14.72 -11.29 14.22
C PHE A 52 15.94 -12.09 13.75
N ASP A 53 15.91 -13.42 13.87
CA ASP A 53 16.94 -14.31 13.33
C ASP A 53 17.07 -14.12 11.81
N TYR A 54 15.93 -14.12 11.09
CA TYR A 54 15.90 -13.86 9.65
C TYR A 54 16.48 -12.49 9.29
N LEU A 55 16.11 -11.43 10.03
CA LEU A 55 16.69 -10.10 9.80
C LEU A 55 18.20 -10.10 10.04
N TRP A 56 18.65 -10.81 11.08
CA TRP A 56 20.06 -10.88 11.44
C TRP A 56 20.86 -11.66 10.39
N GLU A 57 20.33 -12.76 9.90
CA GLU A 57 20.94 -13.54 8.82
C GLU A 57 20.97 -12.80 7.47
N THR A 58 20.05 -11.86 7.26
CA THR A 58 20.02 -11.03 6.03
C THR A 58 21.07 -9.92 6.06
N LEU A 59 21.54 -9.53 7.24
CA LEU A 59 22.58 -8.50 7.36
C LEU A 59 23.95 -9.06 6.98
N PRO A 60 24.79 -8.29 6.26
CA PRO A 60 26.13 -8.71 5.93
C PRO A 60 26.97 -8.89 7.20
N VAL A 61 27.38 -10.11 7.46
CA VAL A 61 28.34 -10.39 8.54
C VAL A 61 29.74 -10.03 8.02
N LEU A 62 30.19 -8.81 8.34
CA LEU A 62 31.51 -8.34 7.98
C LEU A 62 32.50 -8.58 9.14
N HIS A 63 33.60 -9.24 8.85
CA HIS A 63 34.66 -9.45 9.81
C HIS A 63 35.83 -8.49 9.52
N LEU A 64 36.23 -7.72 10.51
CA LEU A 64 37.31 -6.74 10.38
C LEU A 64 38.65 -7.37 9.94
N SER A 65 38.89 -8.63 10.33
CA SER A 65 40.10 -9.38 9.98
C SER A 65 40.16 -9.81 8.50
N THR A 66 38.99 -9.99 7.84
CA THR A 66 38.89 -10.49 6.47
C THR A 66 38.26 -9.50 5.52
N LEU A 67 38.11 -8.24 5.93
CA LEU A 67 37.31 -7.21 5.24
C LEU A 67 37.81 -6.94 3.82
N PHE A 68 39.10 -7.01 3.59
CA PHE A 68 39.74 -6.80 2.29
C PHE A 68 40.20 -8.09 1.59
N ASP A 69 39.77 -9.24 2.09
CA ASP A 69 40.06 -10.53 1.47
C ASP A 69 39.28 -10.74 0.18
N GLY A 70 39.66 -11.77 -0.59
CA GLY A 70 39.05 -12.06 -1.88
C GLY A 70 37.59 -12.57 -1.80
N VAL A 71 36.94 -12.68 -2.95
CA VAL A 71 35.54 -13.05 -3.17
C VAL A 71 35.13 -14.40 -2.52
N LYS A 72 36.09 -15.28 -2.20
CA LYS A 72 35.82 -16.59 -1.62
C LYS A 72 35.81 -16.61 -0.09
N THR A 73 36.18 -15.51 0.55
CA THR A 73 36.26 -15.41 2.02
C THR A 73 34.97 -14.81 2.57
N GLU A 74 34.22 -15.59 3.31
CA GLU A 74 33.02 -15.08 4.01
C GLU A 74 33.39 -13.94 4.96
N GLY A 75 32.57 -12.89 5.00
CA GLY A 75 32.84 -11.71 5.82
C GLY A 75 33.68 -10.63 5.14
N SER A 76 34.13 -10.82 3.90
CA SER A 76 34.82 -9.80 3.11
C SER A 76 33.82 -8.93 2.32
N LEU A 77 34.23 -7.68 2.03
CA LEU A 77 33.48 -6.78 1.14
C LEU A 77 33.36 -7.35 -0.28
N ALA A 78 34.39 -8.05 -0.75
CA ALA A 78 34.42 -8.68 -2.05
C ALA A 78 33.42 -9.85 -2.15
N TYR A 79 33.22 -10.61 -1.10
CA TYR A 79 32.23 -11.69 -1.01
C TYR A 79 30.80 -11.13 -1.13
N TRP A 80 30.48 -10.08 -0.42
CA TRP A 80 29.16 -9.43 -0.47
C TRP A 80 28.93 -8.68 -1.78
N GLY A 81 29.95 -8.08 -2.35
CA GLY A 81 29.90 -7.33 -3.60
C GLY A 81 30.05 -8.17 -4.87
N TYR A 82 30.26 -9.48 -4.79
CA TYR A 82 30.68 -10.28 -5.96
C TYR A 82 29.65 -10.32 -7.10
N ARG A 83 28.37 -10.15 -6.79
CA ARG A 83 27.28 -10.08 -7.81
C ARG A 83 26.81 -8.67 -8.11
N LEU A 84 27.42 -7.67 -7.54
CA LEU A 84 26.95 -6.28 -7.67
C LEU A 84 26.91 -5.84 -9.14
N HIS A 85 27.91 -6.22 -9.93
CA HIS A 85 27.96 -5.93 -11.36
C HIS A 85 26.79 -6.53 -12.16
N PHE A 86 26.21 -7.63 -11.68
CA PHE A 86 25.03 -8.25 -12.28
C PHE A 86 23.73 -7.63 -11.74
N GLN A 87 23.70 -7.25 -10.49
CA GLN A 87 22.52 -6.67 -9.84
C GLN A 87 22.27 -5.21 -10.23
N LEU A 88 23.34 -4.42 -10.43
CA LEU A 88 23.21 -3.00 -10.79
C LEU A 88 22.42 -2.75 -12.08
N PRO A 89 22.64 -3.49 -13.19
CA PRO A 89 21.82 -3.35 -14.39
C PRO A 89 20.34 -3.66 -14.14
N LEU A 90 20.02 -4.67 -13.32
CA LEU A 90 18.63 -5.04 -12.99
C LEU A 90 17.95 -3.96 -12.16
N ILE A 91 18.68 -3.36 -11.20
CA ILE A 91 18.20 -2.22 -10.41
C ILE A 91 17.94 -1.02 -11.33
N TRP A 92 18.85 -0.78 -12.27
CA TRP A 92 18.72 0.31 -13.24
C TRP A 92 17.49 0.10 -14.15
N GLU A 93 17.28 -1.11 -14.64
CA GLU A 93 16.09 -1.47 -15.43
C GLU A 93 14.80 -1.24 -14.64
N THR A 94 14.76 -1.68 -13.38
CA THR A 94 13.61 -1.46 -12.49
C THR A 94 13.35 0.04 -12.27
N LEU A 95 14.41 0.83 -12.09
CA LEU A 95 14.28 2.28 -11.93
C LEU A 95 13.71 2.96 -13.19
N GLN A 96 14.21 2.55 -14.37
CA GLN A 96 13.68 3.04 -15.64
C GLN A 96 12.19 2.69 -15.82
N LEU A 97 11.80 1.46 -15.48
CA LEU A 97 10.41 1.02 -15.51
C LEU A 97 9.53 1.86 -14.56
N ALA A 98 9.97 2.08 -13.34
CA ALA A 98 9.25 2.88 -12.36
C ALA A 98 9.09 4.35 -12.81
N LEU A 99 10.14 4.94 -13.36
CA LEU A 99 10.10 6.31 -13.90
C LEU A 99 9.17 6.40 -15.10
N ALA A 100 9.28 5.49 -16.06
CA ALA A 100 8.45 5.49 -17.26
C ALA A 100 6.96 5.32 -16.91
N SER A 101 6.62 4.37 -16.03
CA SER A 101 5.24 4.16 -15.59
C SER A 101 4.68 5.36 -14.85
N THR A 102 5.48 6.02 -14.01
CA THR A 102 5.08 7.24 -13.29
C THR A 102 4.84 8.40 -14.25
N ILE A 103 5.72 8.63 -15.23
CA ILE A 103 5.55 9.73 -16.21
C ILE A 103 4.25 9.53 -17.01
N VAL A 104 3.98 8.32 -17.49
CA VAL A 104 2.74 8.02 -18.20
C VAL A 104 1.53 8.21 -17.27
N ALA A 105 1.63 7.73 -16.04
CA ALA A 105 0.56 7.87 -15.05
C ALA A 105 0.26 9.34 -14.71
N VAL A 106 1.27 10.19 -14.56
CA VAL A 106 1.11 11.64 -14.33
C VAL A 106 0.33 12.29 -15.49
N GLY A 107 0.69 11.99 -16.74
CA GLY A 107 0.00 12.53 -17.91
C GLY A 107 -1.49 12.15 -17.94
N ILE A 108 -1.80 10.88 -17.73
CA ILE A 108 -3.18 10.37 -17.69
C ILE A 108 -3.93 10.95 -16.48
N ALA A 109 -3.30 10.95 -15.29
CA ALA A 109 -3.89 11.45 -14.07
C ALA A 109 -4.22 12.94 -14.13
N ALA A 110 -3.37 13.75 -14.74
CA ALA A 110 -3.62 15.19 -14.92
C ALA A 110 -4.89 15.45 -15.76
N VAL A 111 -5.05 14.70 -16.86
CA VAL A 111 -6.25 14.79 -17.70
C VAL A 111 -7.50 14.35 -16.95
N LEU A 112 -7.44 13.19 -16.28
CA LEU A 112 -8.58 12.67 -15.51
C LEU A 112 -8.94 13.57 -14.33
N ALA A 113 -7.96 14.16 -13.65
CA ALA A 113 -8.17 15.06 -12.53
C ALA A 113 -8.92 16.34 -12.96
N PHE A 114 -8.58 16.91 -14.12
CA PHE A 114 -9.28 18.06 -14.64
C PHE A 114 -10.78 17.78 -14.82
N PHE A 115 -11.15 16.62 -15.35
CA PHE A 115 -12.55 16.23 -15.50
C PHE A 115 -13.20 15.74 -14.21
N ALA A 116 -12.43 15.33 -13.20
CA ALA A 116 -12.91 14.85 -11.91
C ALA A 116 -13.18 15.98 -10.90
N ALA A 117 -12.55 17.16 -11.05
CA ALA A 117 -12.67 18.27 -10.11
C ALA A 117 -14.07 18.92 -10.13
N ASP A 118 -14.57 19.33 -8.96
CA ASP A 118 -15.91 19.91 -8.77
C ASP A 118 -16.01 21.34 -9.33
N ASN A 119 -14.90 22.06 -9.32
CA ASN A 119 -14.81 23.45 -9.82
C ASN A 119 -14.70 23.55 -11.34
N THR A 120 -14.71 22.45 -12.07
CA THR A 120 -14.72 22.41 -13.53
C THR A 120 -16.14 22.31 -14.08
N LYS A 121 -16.33 22.75 -15.35
CA LYS A 121 -17.64 22.69 -16.03
C LYS A 121 -18.02 21.28 -16.51
N THR A 122 -17.44 20.25 -15.93
CA THR A 122 -17.68 18.85 -16.30
C THR A 122 -19.10 18.41 -15.87
N PRO A 123 -19.88 17.71 -16.72
CA PRO A 123 -21.16 17.17 -16.36
C PRO A 123 -21.06 16.22 -15.14
N ALA A 124 -22.01 16.30 -14.22
CA ALA A 124 -21.97 15.54 -12.96
C ALA A 124 -21.90 14.03 -13.19
N SER A 125 -22.55 13.50 -14.23
CA SER A 125 -22.50 12.07 -14.58
C SER A 125 -21.10 11.62 -14.99
N LEU A 126 -20.40 12.41 -15.81
CA LEU A 126 -19.03 12.09 -16.24
C LEU A 126 -18.05 12.18 -15.06
N ARG A 127 -18.17 13.23 -14.24
CA ARG A 127 -17.38 13.39 -13.02
C ARG A 127 -17.55 12.22 -12.07
N PHE A 128 -18.80 11.81 -11.83
CA PHE A 128 -19.08 10.63 -11.00
C PHE A 128 -18.45 9.35 -11.57
N ALA A 129 -18.58 9.12 -12.88
CA ALA A 129 -17.99 7.95 -13.53
C ALA A 129 -16.46 7.92 -13.40
N ILE A 130 -15.79 9.06 -13.60
CA ILE A 130 -14.33 9.15 -13.45
C ILE A 130 -13.92 8.91 -12.00
N ARG A 131 -14.59 9.53 -11.03
CA ARG A 131 -14.29 9.33 -9.61
C ARG A 131 -14.53 7.88 -9.17
N ALA A 132 -15.59 7.24 -9.65
CA ALA A 132 -15.86 5.83 -9.38
C ALA A 132 -14.78 4.92 -9.99
N PHE A 133 -14.35 5.18 -11.21
CA PHE A 133 -13.26 4.46 -11.86
C PHE A 133 -11.94 4.63 -11.10
N VAL A 134 -11.58 5.85 -10.75
CA VAL A 134 -10.38 6.17 -9.95
C VAL A 134 -10.43 5.50 -8.58
N ALA A 135 -11.58 5.49 -7.92
CA ALA A 135 -11.76 4.78 -6.65
C ALA A 135 -11.55 3.27 -6.82
N PHE A 136 -12.09 2.67 -7.89
CA PHE A 136 -11.87 1.26 -8.22
C PHE A 136 -10.37 0.95 -8.43
N LEU A 137 -9.65 1.77 -9.21
CA LEU A 137 -8.20 1.57 -9.42
C LEU A 137 -7.41 1.56 -8.11
N ARG A 138 -7.82 2.36 -7.14
CA ARG A 138 -7.16 2.50 -5.83
C ARG A 138 -7.54 1.41 -4.83
N THR A 139 -8.70 0.79 -4.97
CA THR A 139 -9.11 -0.31 -4.08
C THR A 139 -8.36 -1.60 -4.37
N MET A 140 -7.87 -1.78 -5.59
CA MET A 140 -7.10 -2.96 -5.98
C MET A 140 -5.64 -2.80 -5.55
N PRO A 141 -5.08 -3.77 -4.80
CA PRO A 141 -3.65 -3.79 -4.52
C PRO A 141 -2.83 -3.87 -5.82
N GLU A 142 -1.69 -3.18 -5.86
CA GLU A 142 -0.80 -3.18 -7.04
C GLU A 142 -0.41 -4.60 -7.46
N LEU A 143 -0.13 -5.49 -6.48
CA LEU A 143 0.19 -6.89 -6.76
C LEU A 143 -0.94 -7.64 -7.48
N ALA A 144 -2.21 -7.30 -7.20
CA ALA A 144 -3.34 -7.92 -7.90
C ALA A 144 -3.33 -7.53 -9.39
N TRP A 145 -3.07 -6.26 -9.70
CA TRP A 145 -2.87 -5.81 -11.08
C TRP A 145 -1.68 -6.52 -11.73
N ALA A 146 -0.56 -6.63 -11.03
CA ALA A 146 0.63 -7.29 -11.55
C ALA A 146 0.35 -8.76 -11.91
N VAL A 147 -0.31 -9.52 -11.03
CA VAL A 147 -0.67 -10.92 -11.28
C VAL A 147 -1.63 -11.05 -12.48
N MET A 148 -2.65 -10.19 -12.56
CA MET A 148 -3.57 -10.21 -13.71
C MET A 148 -2.84 -9.94 -15.03
N PHE A 149 -1.93 -8.98 -15.08
CA PHE A 149 -1.17 -8.69 -16.28
C PHE A 149 -0.13 -9.76 -16.61
N VAL A 150 0.47 -10.38 -15.59
CA VAL A 150 1.36 -11.55 -15.82
C VAL A 150 0.59 -12.72 -16.42
N MET A 151 -0.63 -12.97 -15.98
CA MET A 151 -1.48 -14.01 -16.57
C MET A 151 -1.89 -13.70 -18.01
N ALA A 152 -2.06 -12.42 -18.33
CA ALA A 152 -2.47 -11.99 -19.67
C ALA A 152 -1.31 -11.89 -20.68
N PHE A 153 -0.16 -11.40 -20.25
CA PHE A 153 0.98 -11.04 -21.12
C PHE A 153 2.24 -11.89 -20.87
N GLY A 154 2.22 -12.76 -19.86
CA GLY A 154 3.40 -13.50 -19.42
C GLY A 154 4.30 -12.70 -18.48
N ILE A 155 5.36 -13.35 -17.98
CA ILE A 155 6.35 -12.73 -17.07
C ILE A 155 7.25 -11.78 -17.89
N GLY A 156 7.39 -10.53 -17.43
CA GLY A 156 8.26 -9.55 -18.07
C GLY A 156 8.03 -8.12 -17.58
N ALA A 157 8.69 -7.17 -18.25
CA ALA A 157 8.63 -5.74 -17.91
C ALA A 157 7.24 -5.11 -18.14
N ILE A 158 6.51 -5.57 -19.17
CA ILE A 158 5.20 -5.02 -19.55
C ILE A 158 4.16 -5.16 -18.43
N PRO A 159 3.94 -6.34 -17.83
CA PRO A 159 3.04 -6.48 -16.69
C PRO A 159 3.36 -5.55 -15.52
N GLY A 160 4.63 -5.45 -15.17
CA GLY A 160 5.08 -4.55 -14.10
C GLY A 160 4.81 -3.08 -14.43
N PHE A 161 5.14 -2.65 -15.63
CA PHE A 161 4.86 -1.29 -16.12
C PHE A 161 3.36 -0.96 -16.04
N LEU A 162 2.50 -1.84 -16.55
CA LEU A 162 1.05 -1.62 -16.57
C LEU A 162 0.45 -1.58 -15.16
N ALA A 163 0.90 -2.48 -14.27
CA ALA A 163 0.44 -2.52 -12.88
C ALA A 163 0.78 -1.24 -12.13
N LEU A 164 2.05 -0.82 -12.22
CA LEU A 164 2.53 0.44 -11.63
C LEU A 164 1.80 1.66 -12.21
N ALA A 165 1.68 1.73 -13.54
CA ALA A 165 1.01 2.85 -14.19
C ALA A 165 -0.46 2.96 -13.75
N LEU A 166 -1.20 1.85 -13.76
CA LEU A 166 -2.62 1.85 -13.43
C LEU A 166 -2.89 2.23 -11.97
N HIS A 167 -2.12 1.64 -11.05
CA HIS A 167 -2.21 1.98 -9.63
C HIS A 167 -1.85 3.45 -9.37
N THR A 168 -0.80 3.94 -10.02
CA THR A 168 -0.33 5.33 -9.89
C THR A 168 -1.33 6.32 -10.48
N VAL A 169 -1.96 6.01 -11.63
CA VAL A 169 -3.05 6.82 -12.20
C VAL A 169 -4.17 7.02 -11.19
N GLY A 170 -4.63 5.95 -10.55
CA GLY A 170 -5.67 6.02 -9.54
C GLY A 170 -5.31 6.95 -8.38
N SER A 171 -4.09 6.81 -7.85
CA SER A 171 -3.62 7.58 -6.70
C SER A 171 -3.37 9.04 -7.04
N LEU A 172 -2.67 9.33 -8.14
CA LEU A 172 -2.36 10.69 -8.56
C LEU A 172 -3.59 11.46 -9.03
N THR A 173 -4.53 10.83 -9.74
CA THR A 173 -5.76 11.51 -10.15
C THR A 173 -6.52 12.05 -8.95
N LYS A 174 -6.60 11.28 -7.86
CA LYS A 174 -7.25 11.76 -6.63
C LYS A 174 -6.52 12.96 -6.05
N LEU A 175 -5.22 12.86 -5.86
CA LEU A 175 -4.42 13.96 -5.32
C LEU A 175 -4.55 15.24 -6.16
N PHE A 176 -4.55 15.09 -7.46
CA PHE A 176 -4.61 16.25 -8.37
C PHE A 176 -5.98 16.92 -8.38
N TYR A 177 -7.11 16.17 -8.42
CA TYR A 177 -8.40 16.85 -8.38
C TYR A 177 -8.68 17.48 -7.01
N GLU A 178 -8.25 16.88 -5.90
CA GLU A 178 -8.32 17.49 -4.56
C GLU A 178 -7.47 18.77 -4.47
N ALA A 179 -6.29 18.77 -5.08
CA ALA A 179 -5.46 19.97 -5.18
C ALA A 179 -6.11 21.07 -6.05
N ILE A 180 -6.73 20.71 -7.17
CA ILE A 180 -7.45 21.65 -8.03
C ILE A 180 -8.65 22.27 -7.29
N GLU A 181 -9.39 21.46 -6.53
CA GLU A 181 -10.54 21.91 -5.73
C GLU A 181 -10.11 22.89 -4.62
N SER A 182 -9.02 22.55 -3.92
CA SER A 182 -8.50 23.40 -2.83
C SER A 182 -7.87 24.72 -3.30
N ALA A 183 -7.44 24.80 -4.54
CA ALA A 183 -6.83 26.02 -5.11
C ALA A 183 -7.87 27.06 -5.51
N SER A 184 -9.16 26.75 -5.51
CA SER A 184 -10.25 27.65 -5.92
C SER A 184 -10.90 28.41 -4.74
N ASP A 185 -10.51 28.08 -3.51
CA ASP A 185 -10.91 28.79 -2.28
C ASP A 185 -9.91 29.92 -1.97
#